data_3931567d0d6d1582daca8b91695413cf
#
_entry.id   3931567d0d6d1582daca8b91695413cf
#
_cell.length_a   1.000
_cell.length_b   1.000
_cell.length_c   1.000
_cell.angle_alpha   90.00
_cell.angle_beta   90.00
_cell.angle_gamma   90.00
#
_symmetry.space_group_name_H-M   'P 1'
#
loop_
_entity.id
_entity.type
_entity.pdbx_description
1 polymer ?
#
loop_
_entity_poly.entity_id
_entity_poly.type
_entity_poly.pdbx_seq_one_letter_code
_entity_poly.pdbx_strand_id
1 'polypeptide(L)'
;MKERKISRRAVCSAMVASLALGVLEGCGSSSSTTASSAAGSGAAASNERITVRILKSKAANEVAAEQMDVWKVLGEKFNMDFEFDNPPQDNYSERLNLVMMDAQLPDIIMDMPTTEVLKYGESGVILPLNDYIENDMPNLKKEIDKRDGVEKALTYSDGNIYYMPMLDEKVSGNMPYIVRTDWLEKLGIESPVTLEDWENYWHLVKTTDLNGNGTNDEIPFSSYDMTGLRNFCTAFGCLDDFYTDPDDGGKVHYGPIDPKYKKAVTWMHDMYEKGYIDPEIITMDYASFVPKLAQNTVASFYGPLGGMLAAQNATMPASFPGFHVEATVPPKGDAQIHSYIDQEPRAVAAATITASCKNVDRVVALLDYMYSEEGTLLINMGIEGTHYTMENGKPIFTDYVMKNPDGLSPKNAIGTFTFAQS
;
A
#
# COMPACT_ATOMS: atom_id res chain seq x y z
N MET A 1 -27.96 21.12 50.60
CA MET A 1 -28.47 22.51 50.36
C MET A 1 -28.46 22.81 48.89
N LYS A 2 -29.68 22.95 48.40
CA LYS A 2 -30.17 23.64 47.19
C LYS A 2 -29.62 23.25 45.80
N GLU A 3 -30.46 22.42 45.18
CA GLU A 3 -30.71 22.32 43.75
C GLU A 3 -31.05 23.68 43.14
N ARG A 4 -30.67 23.89 41.88
CA ARG A 4 -31.42 24.72 40.94
C ARG A 4 -31.50 24.09 39.55
N LYS A 5 -32.64 23.49 39.28
CA LYS A 5 -33.20 23.26 37.94
C LYS A 5 -33.55 24.63 37.31
N ILE A 6 -33.21 24.82 36.04
CA ILE A 6 -33.88 25.79 35.19
C ILE A 6 -34.31 25.10 33.90
N SER A 7 -35.57 25.31 33.59
CA SER A 7 -36.39 24.65 32.64
C SER A 7 -36.28 25.20 31.21
N ARG A 8 -36.65 24.29 30.29
CA ARG A 8 -37.03 24.57 28.90
C ARG A 8 -38.04 25.69 28.76
N ARG A 9 -37.93 26.54 27.70
CA ARG A 9 -39.09 26.96 26.90
C ARG A 9 -38.65 27.51 25.55
N ALA A 10 -39.32 26.99 24.53
CA ALA A 10 -39.34 27.38 23.14
C ALA A 10 -39.85 28.79 22.90
N VAL A 11 -39.40 29.42 21.83
CA VAL A 11 -40.18 30.47 21.13
C VAL A 11 -40.11 30.17 19.61
N CYS A 12 -41.28 29.89 19.08
CA CYS A 12 -41.65 29.90 17.66
C CYS A 12 -42.06 31.30 17.27
N SER A 13 -42.12 31.53 15.96
CA SER A 13 -42.89 32.52 15.20
C SER A 13 -41.97 33.43 14.38
N ALA A 14 -42.17 33.68 13.18
CA ALA A 14 -43.09 33.46 12.05
C ALA A 14 -43.02 34.68 11.11
N MET A 15 -43.28 34.44 9.81
CA MET A 15 -43.79 35.35 8.78
C MET A 15 -42.82 36.44 8.23
N VAL A 16 -42.79 36.71 6.93
CA VAL A 16 -43.84 37.12 6.00
C VAL A 16 -43.41 36.94 4.54
N ALA A 17 -44.34 36.50 3.72
CA ALA A 17 -44.28 36.45 2.26
C ALA A 17 -44.48 37.84 1.63
N SER A 18 -43.96 38.05 0.44
CA SER A 18 -44.40 39.11 -0.48
C SER A 18 -44.39 38.62 -1.91
N LEU A 19 -45.57 38.58 -2.49
CA LEU A 19 -45.88 38.43 -3.92
C LEU A 19 -45.55 39.71 -4.67
N ALA A 20 -45.13 39.59 -5.91
CA ALA A 20 -45.49 40.56 -6.96
C ALA A 20 -45.57 39.85 -8.32
N LEU A 21 -46.74 39.94 -8.91
CA LEU A 21 -47.12 39.50 -10.28
C LEU A 21 -46.53 40.44 -11.33
N GLY A 22 -46.28 39.88 -12.50
CA GLY A 22 -46.10 40.60 -13.76
C GLY A 22 -46.48 39.71 -14.94
N VAL A 23 -47.68 39.94 -15.47
CA VAL A 23 -48.33 39.26 -16.63
C VAL A 23 -48.10 40.10 -17.87
N LEU A 24 -47.93 39.50 -19.05
CA LEU A 24 -48.59 39.75 -20.35
C LEU A 24 -47.71 39.24 -21.51
N GLU A 25 -48.18 38.23 -22.18
CA GLU A 25 -48.96 38.06 -23.41
C GLU A 25 -48.12 38.12 -24.73
N GLY A 26 -48.30 37.05 -25.51
CA GLY A 26 -47.92 36.99 -26.92
C GLY A 26 -48.33 35.63 -27.54
N CYS A 27 -49.52 35.58 -28.14
CA CYS A 27 -50.10 34.42 -28.84
C CYS A 27 -49.36 34.01 -30.12
N GLY A 28 -49.42 32.70 -30.44
CA GLY A 28 -49.15 32.19 -31.76
C GLY A 28 -49.32 30.66 -31.87
N SER A 29 -50.47 30.23 -32.41
CA SER A 29 -51.00 28.87 -32.58
C SER A 29 -50.10 27.98 -33.48
N SER A 30 -49.98 26.67 -33.27
CA SER A 30 -50.92 25.57 -33.64
C SER A 30 -50.20 24.21 -33.73
N SER A 31 -50.90 23.26 -33.15
CA SER A 31 -51.13 21.83 -33.54
C SER A 31 -50.05 20.76 -33.47
N SER A 32 -50.30 19.88 -32.50
CA SER A 32 -50.39 18.39 -32.61
C SER A 32 -49.14 17.55 -32.81
N THR A 33 -48.77 16.70 -31.95
CA THR A 33 -49.15 15.34 -31.71
C THR A 33 -48.20 14.62 -30.77
N THR A 34 -48.78 13.95 -29.82
CA THR A 34 -48.26 12.95 -28.89
C THR A 34 -47.10 12.10 -29.33
N ALA A 35 -46.07 12.01 -28.45
CA ALA A 35 -45.39 10.77 -28.08
C ALA A 35 -44.72 10.93 -26.71
N SER A 36 -45.18 10.17 -25.77
CA SER A 36 -44.57 9.98 -24.46
C SER A 36 -43.26 9.24 -24.62
N SER A 37 -42.19 9.85 -24.16
CA SER A 37 -40.96 9.12 -23.79
C SER A 37 -40.41 9.78 -22.55
N ALA A 38 -40.33 9.03 -21.49
CA ALA A 38 -39.67 9.41 -20.27
C ALA A 38 -38.20 9.68 -20.56
N ALA A 39 -37.82 10.95 -20.56
CA ALA A 39 -36.43 11.35 -20.56
C ALA A 39 -35.98 11.38 -19.12
N GLY A 40 -35.12 10.42 -18.74
CA GLY A 40 -34.29 10.54 -17.55
C GLY A 40 -33.51 11.86 -17.62
N SER A 41 -33.60 12.64 -16.59
CA SER A 41 -32.83 13.86 -16.42
C SER A 41 -31.36 13.48 -16.17
N GLY A 42 -30.61 13.19 -17.22
CA GLY A 42 -29.18 13.27 -17.18
C GLY A 42 -28.80 14.74 -17.02
N ALA A 43 -28.40 15.13 -15.84
CA ALA A 43 -27.72 16.40 -15.64
C ALA A 43 -26.51 16.40 -16.55
N ALA A 44 -26.45 17.33 -17.51
CA ALA A 44 -25.26 17.54 -18.31
C ALA A 44 -24.10 17.79 -17.35
N ALA A 45 -23.13 16.87 -17.31
CA ALA A 45 -21.93 17.03 -16.52
C ALA A 45 -21.30 18.37 -16.87
N SER A 46 -21.18 19.27 -15.88
CA SER A 46 -20.56 20.58 -16.12
C SER A 46 -19.13 20.34 -16.57
N ASN A 47 -18.76 20.91 -17.71
CA ASN A 47 -17.41 20.80 -18.27
C ASN A 47 -16.42 21.74 -17.53
N GLU A 48 -16.79 22.19 -16.34
CA GLU A 48 -16.01 23.05 -15.49
C GLU A 48 -14.87 22.26 -14.86
N ARG A 49 -13.67 22.86 -14.80
CA ARG A 49 -12.53 22.29 -14.10
C ARG A 49 -12.80 22.32 -12.60
N ILE A 50 -12.64 21.19 -11.93
CA ILE A 50 -12.88 21.08 -10.48
C ILE A 50 -11.55 20.87 -9.75
N THR A 51 -11.49 21.29 -8.49
CA THR A 51 -10.40 20.96 -7.59
C THR A 51 -10.80 19.74 -6.75
N VAL A 52 -9.92 18.74 -6.68
CA VAL A 52 -10.06 17.53 -5.86
C VAL A 52 -8.95 17.53 -4.82
N ARG A 53 -9.32 17.47 -3.55
CA ARG A 53 -8.38 17.43 -2.44
C ARG A 53 -8.11 16.01 -2.03
N ILE A 54 -6.83 15.66 -1.90
CA ILE A 54 -6.39 14.28 -1.68
C ILE A 54 -5.43 14.24 -0.48
N LEU A 55 -5.71 13.39 0.50
CA LEU A 55 -4.73 12.95 1.49
C LEU A 55 -4.06 11.68 0.97
N LYS A 56 -2.74 11.72 0.81
CA LYS A 56 -1.93 10.57 0.34
C LYS A 56 -0.60 10.55 1.09
N SER A 57 -0.17 9.38 1.55
CA SER A 57 1.17 9.22 2.10
C SER A 57 2.26 9.46 1.04
N LYS A 58 3.45 9.86 1.46
CA LYS A 58 4.63 10.03 0.62
C LYS A 58 5.72 9.07 1.07
N ALA A 59 6.05 8.10 0.23
CA ALA A 59 7.18 7.22 0.48
C ALA A 59 8.53 7.98 0.39
N ALA A 60 9.55 7.46 1.06
CA ALA A 60 10.86 8.12 1.13
C ALA A 60 11.53 8.34 -0.24
N ASN A 61 11.21 7.50 -1.21
CA ASN A 61 11.72 7.57 -2.58
C ASN A 61 10.79 8.32 -3.54
N GLU A 62 9.68 8.89 -3.07
CA GLU A 62 8.77 9.71 -3.86
C GLU A 62 9.09 11.20 -3.74
N VAL A 63 8.89 11.92 -4.84
CA VAL A 63 8.74 13.38 -4.78
C VAL A 63 7.36 13.75 -4.24
N ALA A 64 7.10 15.03 -3.99
CA ALA A 64 5.76 15.48 -3.63
C ALA A 64 4.76 15.17 -4.77
N ALA A 65 3.53 14.78 -4.43
CA ALA A 65 2.54 14.30 -5.41
C ALA A 65 2.27 15.33 -6.52
N GLU A 66 2.29 16.63 -6.20
CA GLU A 66 2.11 17.72 -7.18
C GLU A 66 3.21 17.76 -8.25
N GLN A 67 4.36 17.16 -7.98
CA GLN A 67 5.50 17.13 -8.91
C GLN A 67 5.44 15.94 -9.86
N MET A 68 4.67 14.90 -9.53
CA MET A 68 4.57 13.68 -10.32
C MET A 68 3.84 13.93 -11.63
N ASP A 69 4.39 13.41 -12.73
CA ASP A 69 3.80 13.58 -14.06
C ASP A 69 2.46 12.87 -14.22
N VAL A 70 2.26 11.75 -13.54
CA VAL A 70 0.99 11.00 -13.57
C VAL A 70 -0.20 11.87 -13.17
N TRP A 71 -0.08 12.69 -12.14
CA TRP A 71 -1.17 13.56 -11.69
C TRP A 71 -1.48 14.70 -12.67
N LYS A 72 -0.47 15.19 -13.41
CA LYS A 72 -0.67 16.18 -14.48
C LYS A 72 -1.49 15.57 -15.62
N VAL A 73 -1.12 14.33 -16.06
CA VAL A 73 -1.86 13.60 -17.09
C VAL A 73 -3.31 13.35 -16.67
N LEU A 74 -3.52 12.87 -15.44
CA LEU A 74 -4.86 12.65 -14.89
C LEU A 74 -5.67 13.95 -14.80
N GLY A 75 -5.04 15.04 -14.37
CA GLY A 75 -5.67 16.36 -14.28
C GLY A 75 -6.15 16.89 -15.62
N GLU A 76 -5.36 16.70 -16.67
CA GLU A 76 -5.75 17.07 -18.04
C GLU A 76 -6.86 16.17 -18.57
N LYS A 77 -6.72 14.85 -18.41
CA LYS A 77 -7.69 13.86 -18.91
C LYS A 77 -9.08 14.04 -18.28
N PHE A 78 -9.15 14.32 -16.98
CA PHE A 78 -10.40 14.43 -16.22
C PHE A 78 -10.87 15.88 -15.99
N ASN A 79 -10.13 16.86 -16.52
CA ASN A 79 -10.38 18.29 -16.30
C ASN A 79 -10.47 18.63 -14.81
N MET A 80 -9.42 18.21 -14.05
CA MET A 80 -9.29 18.37 -12.59
C MET A 80 -7.98 19.05 -12.23
N ASP A 81 -8.00 19.81 -11.14
CA ASP A 81 -6.83 20.23 -10.40
C ASP A 81 -6.77 19.42 -9.10
N PHE A 82 -5.57 19.03 -8.67
CA PHE A 82 -5.38 18.27 -7.45
C PHE A 82 -4.66 19.09 -6.40
N GLU A 83 -5.18 19.07 -5.19
CA GLU A 83 -4.55 19.65 -3.99
C GLU A 83 -4.20 18.51 -3.03
N PHE A 84 -2.92 18.39 -2.69
CA PHE A 84 -2.45 17.27 -1.87
C PHE A 84 -2.13 17.69 -0.44
N ASP A 85 -2.60 16.89 0.50
CA ASP A 85 -2.01 16.73 1.82
C ASP A 85 -1.12 15.47 1.75
N ASN A 86 0.20 15.65 1.72
CA ASN A 86 1.14 14.58 1.34
C ASN A 86 2.23 14.39 2.41
N PRO A 87 1.83 13.94 3.64
CA PRO A 87 2.77 13.70 4.71
C PRO A 87 3.73 12.55 4.39
N PRO A 88 4.94 12.53 4.97
CA PRO A 88 5.80 11.36 4.95
C PRO A 88 5.05 10.11 5.48
N GLN A 89 5.36 8.95 4.91
CA GLN A 89 4.70 7.68 5.26
C GLN A 89 4.75 7.40 6.78
N ASP A 90 5.87 7.67 7.43
CA ASP A 90 6.04 7.45 8.88
C ASP A 90 5.13 8.34 9.74
N ASN A 91 4.68 9.48 9.21
CA ASN A 91 3.79 10.42 9.89
C ASN A 91 2.33 10.33 9.42
N TYR A 92 2.04 9.42 8.49
CA TYR A 92 0.72 9.35 7.84
C TYR A 92 -0.41 9.06 8.84
N SER A 93 -0.23 8.10 9.75
CA SER A 93 -1.25 7.74 10.74
C SER A 93 -1.60 8.90 11.69
N GLU A 94 -0.60 9.67 12.10
CA GLU A 94 -0.81 10.88 12.90
C GLU A 94 -1.58 11.94 12.10
N ARG A 95 -1.18 12.17 10.84
CA ARG A 95 -1.85 13.13 9.96
C ARG A 95 -3.27 12.71 9.65
N LEU A 96 -3.52 11.44 9.34
CA LEU A 96 -4.85 10.89 9.14
C LEU A 96 -5.77 11.17 10.34
N ASN A 97 -5.32 10.90 11.55
CA ASN A 97 -6.09 11.17 12.76
C ASN A 97 -6.44 12.66 12.91
N LEU A 98 -5.54 13.57 12.57
CA LEU A 98 -5.81 15.01 12.60
C LEU A 98 -6.84 15.40 11.52
N VAL A 99 -6.65 14.95 10.29
CA VAL A 99 -7.56 15.22 9.17
C VAL A 99 -8.96 14.72 9.46
N MET A 100 -9.11 13.52 10.06
CA MET A 100 -10.43 12.97 10.39
C MET A 100 -11.17 13.74 11.50
N MET A 101 -10.52 14.69 12.18
CA MET A 101 -11.15 15.61 13.13
C MET A 101 -11.50 16.96 12.49
N ASP A 102 -11.09 17.22 11.25
CA ASP A 102 -11.37 18.48 10.57
C ASP A 102 -12.84 18.59 10.14
N ALA A 103 -13.36 19.81 10.14
CA ALA A 103 -14.73 20.10 9.68
C ALA A 103 -14.89 19.94 8.16
N GLN A 104 -13.80 19.97 7.40
CA GLN A 104 -13.76 19.80 5.95
C GLN A 104 -12.72 18.73 5.59
N LEU A 105 -13.20 17.54 5.31
CA LEU A 105 -12.36 16.43 4.87
C LEU A 105 -11.87 16.64 3.44
N PRO A 106 -10.74 16.03 3.04
CA PRO A 106 -10.38 15.87 1.63
C PRO A 106 -11.44 15.06 0.90
N ASP A 107 -11.51 15.19 -0.42
CA ASP A 107 -12.46 14.43 -1.24
C ASP A 107 -12.07 12.95 -1.32
N ILE A 108 -10.76 12.68 -1.38
CA ILE A 108 -10.18 11.34 -1.45
C ILE A 108 -9.18 11.17 -0.30
N ILE A 109 -9.22 10.01 0.35
CA ILE A 109 -8.16 9.56 1.26
C ILE A 109 -7.57 8.26 0.69
N MET A 110 -6.30 8.29 0.36
CA MET A 110 -5.51 7.14 -0.07
C MET A 110 -4.70 6.56 1.10
N ASP A 111 -4.28 5.32 0.98
CA ASP A 111 -3.41 4.63 1.95
C ASP A 111 -4.02 4.45 3.36
N MET A 112 -5.36 4.57 3.50
CA MET A 112 -6.03 4.34 4.79
C MET A 112 -5.92 2.86 5.18
N PRO A 113 -5.45 2.54 6.42
CA PRO A 113 -5.50 1.16 6.92
C PRO A 113 -6.92 0.60 6.89
N THR A 114 -7.10 -0.62 6.35
CA THR A 114 -8.44 -1.23 6.23
C THR A 114 -9.10 -1.45 7.59
N THR A 115 -8.32 -1.55 8.67
CA THR A 115 -8.83 -1.60 10.05
C THR A 115 -9.53 -0.31 10.50
N GLU A 116 -9.21 0.84 9.90
CA GLU A 116 -9.85 2.12 10.19
C GLU A 116 -11.07 2.39 9.29
N VAL A 117 -11.10 1.75 8.11
CA VAL A 117 -12.14 1.99 7.09
C VAL A 117 -13.54 1.72 7.63
N LEU A 118 -13.78 0.59 8.31
CA LEU A 118 -15.09 0.25 8.85
C LEU A 118 -15.61 1.31 9.82
N LYS A 119 -14.78 1.77 10.74
CA LYS A 119 -15.11 2.80 11.74
C LYS A 119 -15.62 4.09 11.09
N TYR A 120 -14.95 4.54 10.03
CA TYR A 120 -15.33 5.75 9.32
C TYR A 120 -16.48 5.52 8.34
N GLY A 121 -16.63 4.32 7.79
CA GLY A 121 -17.78 3.90 6.99
C GLY A 121 -19.07 3.88 7.79
N GLU A 122 -19.09 3.15 8.91
CA GLU A 122 -20.27 3.07 9.81
C GLU A 122 -20.69 4.44 10.36
N SER A 123 -19.73 5.35 10.56
CA SER A 123 -20.03 6.72 10.99
C SER A 123 -20.48 7.65 9.86
N GLY A 124 -20.51 7.18 8.60
CA GLY A 124 -20.91 7.96 7.43
C GLY A 124 -19.90 9.04 7.02
N VAL A 125 -18.64 8.93 7.46
CA VAL A 125 -17.56 9.86 7.12
C VAL A 125 -16.97 9.55 5.75
N ILE A 126 -16.91 8.27 5.39
CA ILE A 126 -16.58 7.80 4.03
C ILE A 126 -17.79 7.11 3.41
N LEU A 127 -17.90 7.19 2.10
CA LEU A 127 -19.07 6.72 1.36
C LEU A 127 -19.05 5.21 1.13
N PRO A 128 -20.19 4.52 1.20
CA PRO A 128 -20.32 3.17 0.68
C PRO A 128 -20.21 3.19 -0.85
N LEU A 129 -19.52 2.24 -1.42
CA LEU A 129 -19.18 2.20 -2.85
C LEU A 129 -19.93 1.15 -3.64
N ASN A 130 -20.78 0.31 -3.00
CA ASN A 130 -21.47 -0.79 -3.65
C ASN A 130 -22.20 -0.37 -4.94
N ASP A 131 -23.04 0.66 -4.87
CA ASP A 131 -23.80 1.14 -6.02
C ASP A 131 -22.90 1.72 -7.11
N TYR A 132 -21.83 2.41 -6.74
CA TYR A 132 -20.86 2.95 -7.70
C TYR A 132 -20.06 1.83 -8.39
N ILE A 133 -19.60 0.81 -7.64
CA ILE A 133 -18.89 -0.34 -8.21
C ILE A 133 -19.79 -1.07 -9.22
N GLU A 134 -21.07 -1.25 -8.89
CA GLU A 134 -21.99 -1.98 -9.76
C GLU A 134 -22.38 -1.19 -11.02
N ASN A 135 -22.55 0.13 -10.93
CA ASN A 135 -23.14 0.92 -12.01
C ASN A 135 -22.15 1.83 -12.73
N ASP A 136 -21.11 2.35 -12.05
CA ASP A 136 -20.28 3.45 -12.51
C ASP A 136 -18.78 3.11 -12.56
N MET A 137 -18.36 1.92 -12.06
CA MET A 137 -16.96 1.50 -12.01
C MET A 137 -16.71 0.18 -12.75
N PRO A 138 -16.92 0.12 -14.08
CA PRO A 138 -16.82 -1.12 -14.85
C PRO A 138 -15.42 -1.73 -14.87
N ASN A 139 -14.37 -0.93 -14.78
CA ASN A 139 -12.99 -1.43 -14.77
C ASN A 139 -12.68 -2.11 -13.43
N LEU A 140 -13.01 -1.44 -12.31
CA LEU A 140 -12.83 -2.02 -10.97
C LEU A 140 -13.69 -3.28 -10.80
N LYS A 141 -14.97 -3.22 -11.20
CA LYS A 141 -15.86 -4.40 -11.15
C LYS A 141 -15.27 -5.58 -11.90
N LYS A 142 -14.78 -5.37 -13.11
CA LYS A 142 -14.12 -6.41 -13.91
C LYS A 142 -12.92 -7.02 -13.19
N GLU A 143 -12.12 -6.21 -12.49
CA GLU A 143 -10.95 -6.71 -11.76
C GLU A 143 -11.35 -7.49 -10.50
N ILE A 144 -12.41 -7.07 -9.80
CA ILE A 144 -12.99 -7.82 -8.67
C ILE A 144 -13.54 -9.17 -9.15
N ASP A 145 -14.36 -9.15 -10.21
CA ASP A 145 -15.02 -10.35 -10.74
C ASP A 145 -14.05 -11.42 -11.27
N LYS A 146 -12.84 -11.03 -11.64
CA LYS A 146 -11.78 -11.98 -12.07
C LYS A 146 -11.16 -12.77 -10.92
N ARG A 147 -11.34 -12.34 -9.68
CA ARG A 147 -10.62 -12.85 -8.51
C ARG A 147 -11.58 -13.44 -7.50
N ASP A 148 -11.55 -14.76 -7.37
CA ASP A 148 -12.40 -15.47 -6.42
C ASP A 148 -12.17 -14.96 -4.98
N GLY A 149 -13.24 -14.58 -4.31
CA GLY A 149 -13.23 -14.18 -2.90
C GLY A 149 -12.91 -12.71 -2.63
N VAL A 150 -12.46 -11.92 -3.61
CA VAL A 150 -12.09 -10.51 -3.42
C VAL A 150 -13.32 -9.69 -3.03
N GLU A 151 -14.45 -9.82 -3.69
CA GLU A 151 -15.68 -9.10 -3.32
C GLU A 151 -16.07 -9.38 -1.85
N LYS A 152 -16.02 -10.66 -1.45
CA LYS A 152 -16.28 -11.05 -0.07
C LYS A 152 -15.29 -10.44 0.92
N ALA A 153 -14.01 -10.35 0.54
CA ALA A 153 -12.97 -9.76 1.38
C ALA A 153 -13.11 -8.23 1.50
N LEU A 154 -13.67 -7.58 0.48
CA LEU A 154 -13.95 -6.14 0.50
C LEU A 154 -15.21 -5.78 1.29
N THR A 155 -16.16 -6.73 1.39
CA THR A 155 -17.47 -6.51 2.02
C THR A 155 -17.35 -6.62 3.53
N TYR A 156 -17.64 -5.53 4.22
CA TYR A 156 -17.66 -5.48 5.68
C TYR A 156 -18.93 -6.14 6.26
N SER A 157 -18.96 -6.29 7.59
CA SER A 157 -20.05 -6.97 8.32
C SER A 157 -21.42 -6.33 8.16
N ASP A 158 -21.48 -5.06 7.79
CA ASP A 158 -22.70 -4.31 7.47
C ASP A 158 -23.17 -4.47 6.02
N GLY A 159 -22.46 -5.24 5.21
CA GLY A 159 -22.74 -5.49 3.80
C GLY A 159 -22.20 -4.43 2.84
N ASN A 160 -21.45 -3.44 3.33
CA ASN A 160 -20.92 -2.37 2.50
C ASN A 160 -19.45 -2.59 2.12
N ILE A 161 -19.08 -2.01 0.97
CA ILE A 161 -17.72 -1.81 0.53
C ILE A 161 -17.42 -0.31 0.64
N TYR A 162 -16.36 0.07 1.32
CA TYR A 162 -16.04 1.48 1.61
C TYR A 162 -14.76 1.97 0.96
N TYR A 163 -14.01 1.09 0.31
CA TYR A 163 -12.74 1.46 -0.30
C TYR A 163 -12.51 0.74 -1.62
N MET A 164 -11.67 1.34 -2.44
CA MET A 164 -11.11 0.71 -3.64
C MET A 164 -9.86 -0.07 -3.25
N PRO A 165 -9.75 -1.33 -3.64
CA PRO A 165 -8.65 -2.19 -3.22
C PRO A 165 -7.37 -1.90 -4.01
N MET A 166 -6.23 -2.12 -3.39
CA MET A 166 -5.01 -2.46 -4.12
C MET A 166 -5.06 -3.94 -4.49
N LEU A 167 -5.04 -4.22 -5.78
CA LEU A 167 -5.09 -5.58 -6.32
C LEU A 167 -3.77 -5.88 -7.02
N ASP A 168 -3.07 -6.89 -6.56
CA ASP A 168 -1.83 -7.36 -7.15
C ASP A 168 -2.05 -8.64 -7.96
N GLU A 169 -1.27 -8.83 -9.00
CA GLU A 169 -1.05 -10.18 -9.48
C GLU A 169 -0.26 -10.96 -8.43
N LYS A 170 -0.64 -12.22 -8.21
CA LYS A 170 -0.01 -13.09 -7.20
C LYS A 170 1.49 -13.17 -7.39
N VAL A 171 2.23 -12.39 -6.65
CA VAL A 171 3.68 -12.49 -6.55
C VAL A 171 4.02 -13.05 -5.18
N SER A 172 4.07 -14.37 -5.09
CA SER A 172 4.67 -15.01 -3.92
C SER A 172 6.18 -14.72 -3.90
N GLY A 173 6.71 -14.34 -2.75
CA GLY A 173 8.16 -14.24 -2.56
C GLY A 173 8.80 -12.89 -2.86
N ASN A 174 8.03 -11.79 -2.92
CA ASN A 174 8.60 -10.45 -3.04
C ASN A 174 9.37 -9.98 -1.80
N MET A 175 9.23 -10.68 -0.68
CA MET A 175 9.89 -10.43 0.60
C MET A 175 10.66 -11.68 1.06
N PRO A 176 11.80 -12.02 0.45
CA PRO A 176 12.62 -13.16 0.86
C PRO A 176 13.57 -12.84 2.01
N TYR A 177 14.15 -13.88 2.58
CA TYR A 177 15.44 -13.76 3.24
C TYR A 177 16.52 -13.56 2.19
N ILE A 178 17.48 -12.69 2.52
CA ILE A 178 18.55 -12.26 1.64
C ILE A 178 19.88 -12.53 2.37
N VAL A 179 20.84 -13.11 1.68
CA VAL A 179 22.14 -13.48 2.22
C VAL A 179 23.29 -12.92 1.40
N ARG A 180 24.41 -12.63 2.03
CA ARG A 180 25.67 -12.22 1.40
C ARG A 180 26.36 -13.43 0.77
N THR A 181 26.18 -13.63 -0.53
CA THR A 181 26.81 -14.76 -1.24
C THR A 181 28.31 -14.62 -1.36
N ASP A 182 28.84 -13.41 -1.46
CA ASP A 182 30.27 -13.15 -1.39
C ASP A 182 30.90 -13.58 -0.04
N TRP A 183 30.14 -13.50 1.05
CA TRP A 183 30.59 -13.98 2.35
C TRP A 183 30.40 -15.49 2.51
N LEU A 184 29.35 -16.08 1.93
CA LEU A 184 29.21 -17.53 1.87
C LEU A 184 30.38 -18.18 1.15
N GLU A 185 30.81 -17.60 0.01
CA GLU A 185 32.01 -18.03 -0.72
C GLU A 185 33.28 -17.96 0.13
N LYS A 186 33.49 -16.84 0.86
CA LYS A 186 34.65 -16.70 1.77
C LYS A 186 34.64 -17.72 2.89
N LEU A 187 33.45 -18.10 3.39
CA LEU A 187 33.28 -19.11 4.44
C LEU A 187 33.33 -20.53 3.90
N GLY A 188 33.23 -20.74 2.58
CA GLY A 188 33.19 -22.06 1.95
C GLY A 188 31.95 -22.86 2.27
N ILE A 189 30.80 -22.20 2.46
CA ILE A 189 29.51 -22.84 2.75
C ILE A 189 28.45 -22.48 1.72
N GLU A 190 27.44 -23.32 1.61
CA GLU A 190 26.26 -23.10 0.76
C GLU A 190 25.27 -22.15 1.44
N SER A 191 24.31 -21.63 0.66
CA SER A 191 23.20 -20.82 1.17
C SER A 191 22.37 -21.59 2.20
N PRO A 192 22.05 -21.00 3.35
CA PRO A 192 21.36 -21.70 4.43
C PRO A 192 19.94 -22.10 4.04
N VAL A 193 19.55 -23.33 4.36
CA VAL A 193 18.23 -23.90 4.08
C VAL A 193 17.51 -24.30 5.35
N THR A 194 18.19 -24.99 6.28
CA THR A 194 17.62 -25.45 7.55
C THR A 194 17.90 -24.45 8.68
N LEU A 195 17.18 -24.55 9.79
CA LEU A 195 17.50 -23.77 10.99
C LEU A 195 18.94 -23.99 11.48
N GLU A 196 19.46 -25.24 11.33
CA GLU A 196 20.85 -25.57 11.66
C GLU A 196 21.84 -24.86 10.72
N ASP A 197 21.55 -24.80 9.40
CA ASP A 197 22.39 -24.07 8.45
C ASP A 197 22.42 -22.56 8.77
N TRP A 198 21.26 -21.98 9.13
CA TRP A 198 21.16 -20.59 9.55
C TRP A 198 21.98 -20.33 10.80
N GLU A 199 21.88 -21.19 11.82
CA GLU A 199 22.66 -21.06 13.05
C GLU A 199 24.16 -21.18 12.79
N ASN A 200 24.59 -22.15 11.94
CA ASN A 200 25.98 -22.30 11.54
C ASN A 200 26.48 -21.07 10.75
N TYR A 201 25.73 -20.59 9.79
CA TYR A 201 26.07 -19.38 9.04
C TYR A 201 26.27 -18.18 9.97
N TRP A 202 25.33 -17.93 10.85
CA TRP A 202 25.41 -16.81 11.80
C TRP A 202 26.57 -16.95 12.78
N HIS A 203 26.88 -18.17 13.23
CA HIS A 203 28.05 -18.43 14.06
C HIS A 203 29.34 -18.06 13.34
N LEU A 204 29.51 -18.52 12.11
CA LEU A 204 30.69 -18.22 11.31
C LEU A 204 30.84 -16.72 11.01
N VAL A 205 29.74 -16.05 10.70
CA VAL A 205 29.71 -14.59 10.52
C VAL A 205 30.16 -13.87 11.80
N LYS A 206 29.63 -14.28 12.96
CA LYS A 206 29.94 -13.63 14.23
C LYS A 206 31.41 -13.77 14.67
N THR A 207 32.09 -14.80 14.17
CA THR A 207 33.45 -15.17 14.60
C THR A 207 34.52 -14.85 13.55
N THR A 208 34.14 -14.25 12.41
CA THR A 208 35.06 -14.00 11.29
C THR A 208 34.95 -12.55 10.80
N ASP A 209 36.05 -11.83 10.68
CA ASP A 209 36.12 -10.52 10.01
C ASP A 209 35.94 -10.72 8.49
N LEU A 210 34.68 -10.62 8.01
CA LEU A 210 34.32 -10.85 6.61
C LEU A 210 34.38 -9.57 5.77
N ASN A 211 34.17 -8.43 6.40
CA ASN A 211 34.30 -7.12 5.73
C ASN A 211 35.73 -6.61 5.63
N GLY A 212 36.68 -7.21 6.38
CA GLY A 212 38.12 -6.93 6.31
C GLY A 212 38.51 -5.64 7.01
N ASN A 213 37.77 -5.17 7.98
CA ASN A 213 38.03 -3.93 8.70
C ASN A 213 38.90 -4.14 9.95
N GLY A 214 39.27 -5.39 10.30
CA GLY A 214 40.10 -5.77 11.41
C GLY A 214 39.36 -5.99 12.73
N THR A 215 38.02 -6.01 12.71
CA THR A 215 37.16 -6.27 13.86
C THR A 215 36.05 -7.26 13.47
N ASN A 216 35.56 -8.06 14.43
CA ASN A 216 34.40 -8.92 14.20
C ASN A 216 33.13 -8.16 14.60
N ASP A 217 32.76 -7.17 13.78
CA ASP A 217 31.59 -6.31 13.99
C ASP A 217 30.42 -6.66 13.08
N GLU A 218 30.54 -7.79 12.39
CA GLU A 218 29.47 -8.29 11.52
C GLU A 218 28.22 -8.63 12.32
N ILE A 219 27.07 -8.27 11.72
CA ILE A 219 25.75 -8.55 12.22
C ILE A 219 25.18 -9.73 11.43
N PRO A 220 25.04 -10.92 12.05
CA PRO A 220 24.61 -12.10 11.31
C PRO A 220 23.21 -11.96 10.70
N PHE A 221 22.24 -11.43 11.47
CA PHE A 221 20.88 -11.16 10.98
C PHE A 221 20.36 -9.82 11.50
N SER A 222 19.75 -9.06 10.59
CA SER A 222 18.98 -7.85 10.92
C SER A 222 17.75 -7.72 10.03
N SER A 223 16.83 -6.80 10.37
CA SER A 223 15.65 -6.47 9.59
C SER A 223 15.16 -5.08 9.99
N TYR A 224 14.43 -4.40 9.11
CA TYR A 224 13.88 -3.08 9.42
C TYR A 224 12.64 -3.12 10.35
N ASP A 225 12.18 -4.31 10.69
CA ASP A 225 11.16 -4.58 11.70
C ASP A 225 11.26 -6.03 12.22
N MET A 226 10.39 -6.39 13.12
CA MET A 226 10.36 -7.73 13.69
C MET A 226 9.81 -8.81 12.74
N THR A 227 9.22 -8.42 11.61
CA THR A 227 8.56 -9.38 10.68
C THR A 227 9.55 -10.40 10.16
N GLY A 228 10.74 -9.95 9.74
CA GLY A 228 11.78 -10.86 9.26
C GLY A 228 12.19 -11.92 10.27
N LEU A 229 12.34 -11.53 11.54
CA LEU A 229 12.65 -12.48 12.61
C LEU A 229 11.45 -13.39 12.91
N ARG A 230 10.25 -12.83 13.03
CA ARG A 230 9.03 -13.59 13.35
C ARG A 230 8.66 -14.61 12.27
N ASN A 231 8.99 -14.35 11.01
CA ASN A 231 8.74 -15.29 9.91
C ASN A 231 9.52 -16.60 10.02
N PHE A 232 10.54 -16.70 10.88
CA PHE A 232 11.14 -18.00 11.23
C PHE A 232 10.15 -18.97 11.90
N CYS A 233 9.00 -18.49 12.40
CA CYS A 233 7.92 -19.35 12.91
C CYS A 233 7.45 -20.36 11.87
N THR A 234 7.56 -20.04 10.58
CA THR A 234 7.20 -20.94 9.48
C THR A 234 7.95 -22.29 9.54
N ALA A 235 9.21 -22.27 9.97
CA ALA A 235 10.03 -23.46 10.15
C ALA A 235 9.57 -24.35 11.31
N PHE A 236 8.72 -23.82 12.19
CA PHE A 236 8.12 -24.56 13.30
C PHE A 236 6.68 -24.98 12.99
N GLY A 237 6.15 -24.67 11.81
CA GLY A 237 4.80 -25.00 11.37
C GLY A 237 3.72 -24.12 11.97
N CYS A 238 3.99 -22.83 12.17
CA CYS A 238 3.03 -21.81 12.58
C CYS A 238 3.39 -20.44 11.99
N LEU A 239 2.46 -19.50 12.06
CA LEU A 239 2.71 -18.08 11.75
C LEU A 239 2.56 -17.23 13.01
N ASP A 240 2.95 -15.97 12.93
CA ASP A 240 2.87 -14.98 14.02
C ASP A 240 1.51 -14.25 14.06
N ASP A 241 0.52 -14.74 13.37
CA ASP A 241 -0.81 -14.13 13.25
C ASP A 241 -1.87 -15.20 13.01
N PHE A 242 -3.08 -14.78 12.62
CA PHE A 242 -4.10 -15.70 12.10
C PHE A 242 -3.66 -16.30 10.75
N TYR A 243 -3.85 -17.58 10.61
CA TYR A 243 -3.56 -18.29 9.37
C TYR A 243 -4.48 -19.49 9.16
N THR A 244 -4.56 -19.95 7.92
CA THR A 244 -5.19 -21.22 7.58
C THR A 244 -4.12 -22.23 7.19
N ASP A 245 -4.27 -23.46 7.68
CA ASP A 245 -3.40 -24.58 7.29
C ASP A 245 -4.15 -25.43 6.27
N PRO A 246 -3.70 -25.51 5.00
CA PRO A 246 -4.35 -26.34 3.99
C PRO A 246 -4.37 -27.84 4.37
N ASP A 247 -3.37 -28.30 5.11
CA ASP A 247 -3.23 -29.71 5.50
C ASP A 247 -4.19 -30.09 6.64
N ASP A 248 -4.80 -29.12 7.32
CA ASP A 248 -5.78 -29.36 8.36
C ASP A 248 -7.23 -28.98 7.94
N GLY A 249 -7.49 -28.95 6.64
CA GLY A 249 -8.80 -28.63 6.07
C GLY A 249 -9.14 -27.14 6.09
N GLY A 250 -8.13 -26.28 6.12
CA GLY A 250 -8.29 -24.83 6.03
C GLY A 250 -8.87 -24.18 7.30
N LYS A 251 -8.71 -24.82 8.46
CA LYS A 251 -9.09 -24.21 9.74
C LYS A 251 -8.27 -22.97 10.02
N VAL A 252 -8.91 -22.01 10.67
CA VAL A 252 -8.24 -20.80 11.12
C VAL A 252 -7.50 -21.09 12.43
N HIS A 253 -6.24 -20.77 12.45
CA HIS A 253 -5.36 -20.83 13.61
C HIS A 253 -4.95 -19.43 14.04
N TYR A 254 -4.55 -19.28 15.29
CA TYR A 254 -3.88 -18.07 15.79
C TYR A 254 -2.54 -18.49 16.41
N GLY A 255 -1.46 -18.21 15.67
CA GLY A 255 -0.13 -18.70 16.01
C GLY A 255 0.35 -18.35 17.41
N PRO A 256 0.22 -17.12 17.91
CA PRO A 256 0.74 -16.74 19.23
C PRO A 256 0.26 -17.57 20.42
N ILE A 257 -0.83 -18.34 20.30
CA ILE A 257 -1.30 -19.27 21.32
C ILE A 257 -0.93 -20.74 21.05
N ASP A 258 -0.32 -21.02 19.88
CA ASP A 258 0.09 -22.38 19.53
C ASP A 258 1.38 -22.77 20.28
N PRO A 259 1.48 -23.99 20.85
CA PRO A 259 2.73 -24.50 21.42
C PRO A 259 3.93 -24.49 20.45
N LYS A 260 3.69 -24.55 19.15
CA LYS A 260 4.72 -24.42 18.12
C LYS A 260 5.34 -23.02 18.12
N TYR A 261 4.51 -21.98 18.30
CA TYR A 261 4.97 -20.59 18.40
C TYR A 261 5.91 -20.39 19.59
N LYS A 262 5.59 -20.99 20.74
CA LYS A 262 6.49 -20.93 21.90
C LYS A 262 7.88 -21.51 21.57
N LYS A 263 7.94 -22.62 20.82
CA LYS A 263 9.21 -23.22 20.38
C LYS A 263 9.98 -22.27 19.47
N ALA A 264 9.28 -21.64 18.51
CA ALA A 264 9.87 -20.65 17.61
C ALA A 264 10.46 -19.46 18.37
N VAL A 265 9.69 -18.86 19.28
CA VAL A 265 10.15 -17.73 20.10
C VAL A 265 11.32 -18.12 21.00
N THR A 266 11.32 -19.34 21.56
CA THR A 266 12.45 -19.85 22.34
C THR A 266 13.71 -19.92 21.50
N TRP A 267 13.62 -20.46 20.28
CA TRP A 267 14.76 -20.51 19.35
C TRP A 267 15.23 -19.10 18.95
N MET A 268 14.33 -18.19 18.64
CA MET A 268 14.69 -16.79 18.33
C MET A 268 15.40 -16.11 19.50
N HIS A 269 14.92 -16.33 20.73
CA HIS A 269 15.56 -15.83 21.94
C HIS A 269 16.98 -16.40 22.08
N ASP A 270 17.18 -17.70 21.87
CA ASP A 270 18.49 -18.35 21.95
C ASP A 270 19.46 -17.76 20.90
N MET A 271 18.97 -17.44 19.68
CA MET A 271 19.77 -16.78 18.65
C MET A 271 20.14 -15.34 19.03
N TYR A 272 19.20 -14.64 19.68
CA TYR A 272 19.48 -13.29 20.21
C TYR A 272 20.54 -13.33 21.32
N GLU A 273 20.42 -14.25 22.29
CA GLU A 273 21.41 -14.42 23.39
C GLU A 273 22.82 -14.80 22.86
N LYS A 274 22.88 -15.56 21.75
CA LYS A 274 24.15 -15.87 21.07
C LYS A 274 24.74 -14.65 20.33
N GLY A 275 23.99 -13.53 20.25
CA GLY A 275 24.40 -12.33 19.53
C GLY A 275 24.32 -12.47 18.01
N TYR A 276 23.50 -13.37 17.49
CA TYR A 276 23.30 -13.58 16.06
C TYR A 276 22.24 -12.64 15.49
N ILE A 277 21.37 -12.11 16.33
CA ILE A 277 20.32 -11.16 15.94
C ILE A 277 20.79 -9.75 16.33
N ASP A 278 20.57 -8.80 15.43
CA ASP A 278 20.83 -7.39 15.68
C ASP A 278 20.12 -6.90 16.95
N PRO A 279 20.83 -6.39 17.95
CA PRO A 279 20.20 -5.94 19.19
C PRO A 279 19.24 -4.76 19.00
N GLU A 280 19.38 -4.01 17.91
CA GLU A 280 18.50 -2.87 17.58
C GLU A 280 17.24 -3.28 16.80
N ILE A 281 17.09 -4.56 16.43
CA ILE A 281 15.98 -5.05 15.56
C ILE A 281 14.58 -4.66 16.07
N ILE A 282 14.39 -4.55 17.40
CA ILE A 282 13.10 -4.21 18.01
C ILE A 282 12.67 -2.76 17.70
N THR A 283 13.65 -1.87 17.55
CA THR A 283 13.43 -0.43 17.33
C THR A 283 13.81 0.01 15.92
N MET A 284 14.28 -0.94 15.09
CA MET A 284 14.70 -0.67 13.73
C MET A 284 13.50 -0.35 12.85
N ASP A 285 13.60 0.71 12.07
CA ASP A 285 12.68 1.07 11.00
C ASP A 285 13.38 1.06 9.64
N TYR A 286 12.61 1.23 8.56
CA TYR A 286 13.15 1.22 7.20
C TYR A 286 14.21 2.33 6.97
N ALA A 287 13.95 3.52 7.52
CA ALA A 287 14.82 4.68 7.33
C ALA A 287 16.20 4.51 8.01
N SER A 288 16.22 3.83 9.16
CA SER A 288 17.45 3.48 9.90
C SER A 288 18.16 2.26 9.31
N PHE A 289 17.40 1.29 8.80
CA PHE A 289 17.96 0.03 8.32
C PHE A 289 18.70 0.17 6.99
N VAL A 290 18.19 0.94 6.04
CA VAL A 290 18.85 1.12 4.72
C VAL A 290 20.25 1.70 4.84
N PRO A 291 20.52 2.76 5.64
CA PRO A 291 21.89 3.22 5.92
C PRO A 291 22.76 2.17 6.61
N LYS A 292 22.20 1.32 7.46
CA LYS A 292 22.92 0.22 8.12
C LYS A 292 23.41 -0.83 7.12
N LEU A 293 22.59 -1.20 6.14
CA LEU A 293 23.00 -2.08 5.05
C LEU A 293 24.19 -1.51 4.26
N ALA A 294 24.25 -0.19 4.09
CA ALA A 294 25.33 0.48 3.38
C ALA A 294 26.69 0.46 4.13
N GLN A 295 26.73 0.06 5.40
CA GLN A 295 27.96 -0.03 6.20
C GLN A 295 28.78 -1.31 5.95
N ASN A 296 28.29 -2.22 5.11
CA ASN A 296 28.94 -3.50 4.82
C ASN A 296 29.16 -4.40 6.04
N THR A 297 28.23 -4.37 7.00
CA THR A 297 28.32 -5.16 8.24
C THR A 297 27.25 -6.24 8.35
N VAL A 298 26.11 -6.13 7.62
CA VAL A 298 24.97 -7.05 7.73
C VAL A 298 25.14 -8.24 6.78
N ALA A 299 25.11 -9.45 7.33
CA ALA A 299 25.31 -10.71 6.59
C ALA A 299 24.04 -11.27 5.96
N SER A 300 22.94 -11.18 6.68
CA SER A 300 21.63 -11.63 6.20
C SER A 300 20.52 -10.72 6.70
N PHE A 301 19.46 -10.60 5.92
CA PHE A 301 18.31 -9.77 6.27
C PHE A 301 17.05 -10.22 5.55
N TYR A 302 15.90 -9.69 5.98
CA TYR A 302 14.60 -9.89 5.33
C TYR A 302 14.17 -8.59 4.68
N GLY A 303 13.77 -8.63 3.40
CA GLY A 303 13.39 -7.40 2.72
C GLY A 303 12.96 -7.59 1.26
N PRO A 304 12.40 -6.52 0.64
CA PRO A 304 11.86 -6.57 -0.71
C PRO A 304 12.94 -6.77 -1.78
N LEU A 305 12.62 -7.63 -2.78
CA LEU A 305 13.50 -7.93 -3.92
C LEU A 305 13.91 -6.66 -4.67
N GLY A 306 12.95 -5.81 -5.03
CA GLY A 306 13.24 -4.58 -5.77
C GLY A 306 13.90 -3.49 -4.92
N GLY A 307 13.37 -3.27 -3.72
CA GLY A 307 13.78 -2.17 -2.86
C GLY A 307 15.07 -2.38 -2.08
N MET A 308 15.44 -3.62 -1.78
CA MET A 308 16.64 -3.93 -1.02
C MET A 308 17.63 -4.79 -1.82
N LEU A 309 17.25 -5.99 -2.25
CA LEU A 309 18.18 -6.88 -2.96
C LEU A 309 18.75 -6.23 -4.23
N ALA A 310 17.88 -5.77 -5.12
CA ALA A 310 18.32 -5.15 -6.37
C ALA A 310 19.08 -3.84 -6.12
N ALA A 311 18.63 -3.02 -5.15
CA ALA A 311 19.30 -1.78 -4.80
C ALA A 311 20.70 -2.01 -4.22
N GLN A 312 20.87 -3.02 -3.35
CA GLN A 312 22.19 -3.36 -2.79
C GLN A 312 23.14 -3.84 -3.90
N ASN A 313 22.71 -4.77 -4.75
CA ASN A 313 23.55 -5.24 -5.87
C ASN A 313 23.89 -4.16 -6.89
N ALA A 314 23.06 -3.13 -7.04
CA ALA A 314 23.33 -2.01 -7.93
C ALA A 314 24.33 -0.99 -7.34
N THR A 315 24.31 -0.77 -6.03
CA THR A 315 25.03 0.34 -5.40
C THR A 315 26.30 -0.07 -4.64
N MET A 316 26.24 -1.18 -3.91
CA MET A 316 27.31 -1.60 -3.01
C MET A 316 28.63 -2.01 -3.68
N PRO A 317 28.63 -2.65 -4.88
CA PRO A 317 29.88 -3.04 -5.54
C PRO A 317 30.82 -1.88 -5.89
N ALA A 318 30.29 -0.66 -6.01
CA ALA A 318 31.09 0.54 -6.25
C ALA A 318 32.02 0.86 -5.07
N SER A 319 31.58 0.62 -3.84
CA SER A 319 32.36 0.85 -2.62
C SER A 319 33.05 -0.42 -2.08
N PHE A 320 32.44 -1.56 -2.32
CA PHE A 320 32.88 -2.87 -1.83
C PHE A 320 32.96 -3.87 -2.99
N PRO A 321 34.09 -3.92 -3.72
CA PRO A 321 34.26 -4.82 -4.85
C PRO A 321 34.02 -6.28 -4.48
N GLY A 322 33.17 -6.96 -5.26
CA GLY A 322 32.77 -8.34 -5.01
C GLY A 322 31.53 -8.48 -4.11
N PHE A 323 31.00 -7.39 -3.57
CA PHE A 323 29.73 -7.43 -2.83
C PHE A 323 28.60 -8.02 -3.70
N HIS A 324 27.93 -9.04 -3.16
CA HIS A 324 26.77 -9.63 -3.82
C HIS A 324 25.80 -10.23 -2.80
N VAL A 325 24.52 -10.00 -3.02
CA VAL A 325 23.43 -10.57 -2.21
C VAL A 325 22.45 -11.33 -3.09
N GLU A 326 21.93 -12.42 -2.57
CA GLU A 326 20.88 -13.23 -3.23
C GLU A 326 19.74 -13.57 -2.26
N ALA A 327 18.57 -13.83 -2.83
CA ALA A 327 17.45 -14.37 -2.10
C ALA A 327 17.68 -15.86 -1.82
N THR A 328 17.30 -16.29 -0.61
CA THR A 328 17.33 -17.70 -0.24
C THR A 328 15.93 -18.24 0.03
N VAL A 329 15.80 -19.56 0.02
CA VAL A 329 14.54 -20.23 0.34
C VAL A 329 14.12 -19.97 1.78
N PRO A 330 12.81 -20.02 2.09
CA PRO A 330 12.34 -19.93 3.48
C PRO A 330 13.00 -21.00 4.36
N PRO A 331 13.35 -20.66 5.62
CA PRO A 331 13.97 -21.60 6.56
C PRO A 331 13.12 -22.86 6.73
N LYS A 332 13.76 -24.03 6.70
CA LYS A 332 13.13 -25.34 6.92
C LYS A 332 13.43 -25.84 8.34
N GLY A 333 12.40 -26.35 9.00
CA GLY A 333 12.49 -27.03 10.28
C GLY A 333 11.76 -28.37 10.24
N ASP A 334 11.52 -28.96 11.41
CA ASP A 334 10.83 -30.26 11.57
C ASP A 334 9.36 -30.20 11.10
N ALA A 335 8.73 -29.05 11.19
CA ALA A 335 7.41 -28.77 10.68
C ALA A 335 7.47 -27.46 9.89
N GLN A 336 6.95 -27.46 8.70
CA GLN A 336 6.98 -26.26 7.85
C GLN A 336 5.58 -25.89 7.42
N ILE A 337 5.25 -24.60 7.59
CA ILE A 337 4.10 -24.02 6.94
C ILE A 337 4.60 -23.01 5.89
N HIS A 338 3.99 -23.02 4.73
CA HIS A 338 4.29 -22.03 3.71
C HIS A 338 3.42 -20.80 3.99
N SER A 339 4.07 -19.69 4.34
CA SER A 339 3.40 -18.40 4.36
C SER A 339 3.22 -17.96 2.91
N TYR A 340 2.08 -18.30 2.34
CA TYR A 340 1.61 -17.61 1.15
C TYR A 340 0.94 -16.32 1.63
N ILE A 341 1.60 -15.20 1.40
CA ILE A 341 0.93 -13.91 1.51
C ILE A 341 0.10 -13.75 0.23
N ASP A 342 -1.01 -14.48 0.18
CA ASP A 342 -2.06 -14.27 -0.80
C ASP A 342 -3.01 -13.20 -0.22
N GLN A 343 -2.49 -11.99 -0.07
CA GLN A 343 -3.27 -10.87 0.43
C GLN A 343 -3.83 -10.11 -0.76
N GLU A 344 -4.93 -10.62 -1.31
CA GLU A 344 -5.82 -9.82 -2.14
C GLU A 344 -7.17 -9.70 -1.42
N PRO A 345 -7.70 -8.51 -1.25
CA PRO A 345 -7.04 -7.20 -1.42
C PRO A 345 -6.02 -6.91 -0.31
N ARG A 346 -5.07 -6.01 -0.56
CA ARG A 346 -4.11 -5.57 0.46
C ARG A 346 -4.81 -4.92 1.66
N ALA A 347 -4.14 -4.98 2.82
CA ALA A 347 -4.63 -4.38 4.08
C ALA A 347 -4.62 -2.84 4.09
N VAL A 348 -4.45 -2.20 2.93
CA VAL A 348 -4.46 -0.75 2.75
C VAL A 348 -5.44 -0.41 1.63
N ALA A 349 -6.31 0.56 1.88
CA ALA A 349 -7.22 1.08 0.88
C ALA A 349 -6.44 1.89 -0.17
N ALA A 350 -6.55 1.53 -1.46
CA ALA A 350 -6.01 2.37 -2.53
C ALA A 350 -6.63 3.75 -2.49
N ALA A 351 -7.95 3.82 -2.33
CA ALA A 351 -8.67 5.07 -2.14
C ALA A 351 -9.99 4.85 -1.41
N THR A 352 -10.38 5.84 -0.60
CA THR A 352 -11.74 6.03 -0.07
C THR A 352 -12.26 7.39 -0.52
N ILE A 353 -13.58 7.54 -0.65
CA ILE A 353 -14.23 8.80 -0.98
C ILE A 353 -14.94 9.30 0.27
N THR A 354 -14.71 10.54 0.67
CA THR A 354 -15.36 11.09 1.87
C THR A 354 -16.74 11.64 1.56
N ALA A 355 -17.60 11.71 2.56
CA ALA A 355 -18.92 12.34 2.45
C ALA A 355 -18.86 13.88 2.19
N SER A 356 -17.66 14.50 2.31
CA SER A 356 -17.42 15.91 1.96
C SER A 356 -17.24 16.12 0.44
N CYS A 357 -17.00 15.07 -0.32
CA CYS A 357 -16.82 15.14 -1.77
C CYS A 357 -18.10 15.62 -2.46
N LYS A 358 -18.00 16.68 -3.22
CA LYS A 358 -19.17 17.28 -3.93
C LYS A 358 -19.35 16.73 -5.35
N ASN A 359 -18.28 16.22 -5.94
CA ASN A 359 -18.23 15.76 -7.32
C ASN A 359 -17.96 14.25 -7.39
N VAL A 360 -18.73 13.47 -6.62
CA VAL A 360 -18.51 12.03 -6.43
C VAL A 360 -18.44 11.29 -7.76
N ASP A 361 -19.38 11.54 -8.68
CA ASP A 361 -19.43 10.85 -9.98
C ASP A 361 -18.14 11.05 -10.79
N ARG A 362 -17.57 12.27 -10.74
CA ARG A 362 -16.32 12.58 -11.45
C ARG A 362 -15.12 11.92 -10.78
N VAL A 363 -15.10 11.92 -9.45
CA VAL A 363 -14.04 11.23 -8.66
C VAL A 363 -14.12 9.72 -8.88
N VAL A 364 -15.30 9.14 -8.91
CA VAL A 364 -15.54 7.73 -9.24
C VAL A 364 -14.98 7.39 -10.63
N ALA A 365 -15.27 8.21 -11.64
CA ALA A 365 -14.76 8.01 -12.99
C ALA A 365 -13.21 8.09 -13.07
N LEU A 366 -12.60 9.02 -12.33
CA LEU A 366 -11.14 9.12 -12.21
C LEU A 366 -10.55 7.85 -11.60
N LEU A 367 -11.13 7.39 -10.48
CA LEU A 367 -10.62 6.26 -9.74
C LEU A 367 -10.86 4.93 -10.47
N ASP A 368 -12.01 4.78 -11.15
CA ASP A 368 -12.28 3.61 -12.02
C ASP A 368 -11.29 3.51 -13.19
N TYR A 369 -10.93 4.66 -13.80
CA TYR A 369 -9.94 4.69 -14.86
C TYR A 369 -8.60 4.09 -14.43
N MET A 370 -8.18 4.24 -13.19
CA MET A 370 -6.92 3.68 -12.68
C MET A 370 -6.89 2.14 -12.73
N TYR A 371 -8.06 1.48 -12.81
CA TYR A 371 -8.18 0.03 -13.01
C TYR A 371 -8.32 -0.37 -14.48
N SER A 372 -8.41 0.58 -15.42
CA SER A 372 -8.33 0.28 -16.85
C SER A 372 -6.90 -0.11 -17.25
N GLU A 373 -6.72 -0.77 -18.39
CA GLU A 373 -5.39 -1.12 -18.90
C GLU A 373 -4.51 0.13 -19.10
N GLU A 374 -5.06 1.20 -19.68
CA GLU A 374 -4.36 2.48 -19.86
C GLU A 374 -4.01 3.14 -18.53
N GLY A 375 -4.96 3.18 -17.58
CA GLY A 375 -4.77 3.76 -16.26
C GLY A 375 -3.75 2.99 -15.44
N THR A 376 -3.82 1.66 -15.45
CA THR A 376 -2.85 0.79 -14.78
C THR A 376 -1.43 1.00 -15.32
N LEU A 377 -1.27 1.10 -16.63
CA LEU A 377 0.04 1.42 -17.24
C LEU A 377 0.51 2.82 -16.80
N LEU A 378 -0.36 3.81 -16.83
CA LEU A 378 -0.01 5.18 -16.42
C LEU A 378 0.46 5.22 -14.96
N ILE A 379 -0.29 4.64 -14.03
CA ILE A 379 0.05 4.72 -12.59
C ILE A 379 1.22 3.81 -12.18
N ASN A 380 1.54 2.75 -12.94
CA ASN A 380 2.65 1.85 -12.63
C ASN A 380 3.90 2.13 -13.45
N MET A 381 3.75 2.47 -14.72
CA MET A 381 4.86 2.60 -15.66
C MET A 381 5.12 4.06 -16.07
N GLY A 382 4.18 4.98 -15.78
CA GLY A 382 4.27 6.37 -16.19
C GLY A 382 3.81 6.60 -17.64
N ILE A 383 4.48 7.50 -18.36
CA ILE A 383 4.12 7.96 -19.69
C ILE A 383 4.86 7.14 -20.75
N GLU A 384 4.12 6.54 -21.70
CA GLU A 384 4.70 5.81 -22.84
C GLU A 384 5.61 6.70 -23.70
N GLY A 385 6.71 6.14 -24.13
CA GLY A 385 7.75 6.85 -24.89
C GLY A 385 8.69 7.71 -24.05
N THR A 386 8.34 8.01 -22.79
CA THR A 386 9.20 8.71 -21.83
C THR A 386 9.73 7.75 -20.78
N HIS A 387 8.85 7.15 -20.01
CA HIS A 387 9.22 6.29 -18.88
C HIS A 387 9.29 4.81 -19.27
N TYR A 388 8.43 4.37 -20.19
CA TYR A 388 8.44 3.01 -20.72
C TYR A 388 8.14 2.96 -22.22
N THR A 389 8.44 1.81 -22.83
CA THR A 389 8.06 1.46 -24.20
C THR A 389 7.43 0.08 -24.21
N MET A 390 6.56 -0.19 -25.21
CA MET A 390 5.98 -1.52 -25.39
C MET A 390 6.88 -2.39 -26.27
N GLU A 391 7.39 -3.50 -25.72
CA GLU A 391 8.19 -4.49 -26.45
C GLU A 391 7.52 -5.86 -26.39
N ASN A 392 7.14 -6.40 -27.53
CA ASN A 392 6.44 -7.69 -27.64
C ASN A 392 5.17 -7.77 -26.76
N GLY A 393 4.44 -6.65 -26.63
CA GLY A 393 3.23 -6.56 -25.82
C GLY A 393 3.48 -6.43 -24.31
N LYS A 394 4.72 -6.19 -23.89
CA LYS A 394 5.07 -5.95 -22.48
C LYS A 394 5.65 -4.55 -22.30
N PRO A 395 5.29 -3.84 -21.23
CA PRO A 395 5.90 -2.56 -20.90
C PRO A 395 7.31 -2.79 -20.34
N ILE A 396 8.28 -2.07 -20.88
CA ILE A 396 9.68 -2.10 -20.46
C ILE A 396 10.13 -0.68 -20.14
N PHE A 397 10.71 -0.46 -18.97
CA PHE A 397 11.24 0.84 -18.60
C PHE A 397 12.38 1.28 -19.53
N THR A 398 12.35 2.55 -19.90
CA THR A 398 13.41 3.17 -20.73
C THR A 398 14.70 3.38 -19.96
N ASP A 399 15.78 3.72 -20.70
CA ASP A 399 17.06 4.13 -20.08
C ASP A 399 16.89 5.38 -19.19
N TYR A 400 15.89 6.23 -19.41
CA TYR A 400 15.57 7.35 -18.53
C TYR A 400 15.27 6.88 -17.09
N VAL A 401 14.63 5.72 -16.93
CA VAL A 401 14.36 5.11 -15.62
C VAL A 401 15.50 4.23 -15.15
N MET A 402 15.99 3.33 -16.03
CA MET A 402 16.96 2.28 -15.67
C MET A 402 18.39 2.79 -15.53
N LYS A 403 18.75 3.88 -16.24
CA LYS A 403 20.06 4.56 -16.23
C LYS A 403 19.86 6.06 -16.03
N ASN A 404 19.10 6.40 -15.01
CA ASN A 404 18.64 7.76 -14.76
C ASN A 404 19.78 8.78 -14.85
N PRO A 405 19.63 9.89 -15.63
CA PRO A 405 20.70 10.87 -15.85
C PRO A 405 21.13 11.61 -14.59
N ASP A 406 20.28 11.68 -13.57
CA ASP A 406 20.58 12.29 -12.28
C ASP A 406 21.18 11.29 -11.27
N GLY A 407 21.48 10.06 -11.72
CA GLY A 407 22.11 9.02 -10.91
C GLY A 407 21.16 8.36 -9.89
N LEU A 408 19.85 8.53 -10.07
CA LEU A 408 18.85 7.87 -9.22
C LEU A 408 18.83 6.36 -9.49
N SER A 409 18.63 5.56 -8.45
CA SER A 409 18.26 4.14 -8.64
C SER A 409 16.93 4.04 -9.39
N PRO A 410 16.65 2.94 -10.12
CA PRO A 410 15.39 2.78 -10.84
C PRO A 410 14.16 3.01 -9.94
N LYS A 411 14.17 2.51 -8.71
CA LYS A 411 13.10 2.75 -7.74
C LYS A 411 12.91 4.23 -7.43
N ASN A 412 13.98 4.96 -7.21
CA ASN A 412 13.92 6.40 -6.92
C ASN A 412 13.49 7.19 -8.17
N ALA A 413 13.93 6.78 -9.35
CA ALA A 413 13.50 7.37 -10.62
C ALA A 413 11.99 7.20 -10.83
N ILE A 414 11.44 6.00 -10.55
CA ILE A 414 9.99 5.73 -10.60
C ILE A 414 9.24 6.69 -9.67
N GLY A 415 9.69 6.88 -8.45
CA GLY A 415 9.07 7.78 -7.48
C GLY A 415 9.06 9.26 -7.86
N THR A 416 9.73 9.65 -8.95
CA THR A 416 9.67 11.03 -9.46
C THR A 416 8.46 11.29 -10.36
N PHE A 417 7.84 10.28 -10.92
CA PHE A 417 6.77 10.46 -11.90
C PHE A 417 5.47 9.71 -11.57
N THR A 418 5.50 8.72 -10.70
CA THR A 418 4.32 7.95 -10.28
C THR A 418 4.36 7.54 -8.81
N PHE A 419 3.19 7.17 -8.28
CA PHE A 419 2.97 6.78 -6.88
C PHE A 419 2.64 5.29 -6.68
N ALA A 420 2.34 4.54 -7.73
CA ALA A 420 2.10 3.10 -7.64
C ALA A 420 3.44 2.37 -7.57
N GLN A 421 3.84 1.97 -6.39
CA GLN A 421 5.16 1.36 -6.13
C GLN A 421 5.08 0.02 -5.45
N SER A 422 4.01 -0.63 -5.57
CA SER A 422 3.82 -1.90 -4.90
C SER A 422 3.70 -3.03 -5.86
#